data_40f4a0bc84c5da0870ea31681f80d8ac
#
_entry.id   40f4a0bc84c5da0870ea31681f80d8ac
#
_cell.length_a   1.000
_cell.length_b   1.000
_cell.length_c   1.000
_cell.angle_alpha   90.00
_cell.angle_beta   90.00
_cell.angle_gamma   90.00
#
_symmetry.space_group_name_H-M   'P 1'
#
loop_
_entity.id
_entity.type
_entity.pdbx_description
1 polymer ?
#
loop_
_entity_poly.entity_id
_entity_poly.type
_entity_poly.pdbx_seq_one_letter_code
_entity_poly.pdbx_strand_id
1 'polypeptide(L)'
;MLSLLKIFAAGVLLAASSTAQTPAHRKQLLAIGEEKGYRHEAVSHALATIERLGRETGIWDTTIRTDTEALTKKKLEYNAKNLNNFDAVLFYTGGTLEMDDQQKKDFLSFIHDDGKGFVGVHSATITFTQWPEYGEMIGGYFDEHPWKTFQAPIIVEDPNFPGMSQWPHEFTITDEIYQIKKFSRERCRVLMRLDASKLDLNNPRVHRTDRDFAVTWAKMYGKGRVYYSTLGHVSENWDNPKFQQMYIEAIKWALGLIDADVTPRPAQQQESGR
;
A
#
# COMPACT_ATOMS: atom_id res chain seq x y z
N MET A 1 20.37 85.28 8.40
CA MET A 1 20.43 84.49 7.16
C MET A 1 20.59 83.04 7.55
N LEU A 2 19.44 82.32 7.70
CA LEU A 2 19.48 80.84 8.02
C LEU A 2 19.19 80.10 6.72
N SER A 3 20.12 79.24 6.32
CA SER A 3 20.00 78.34 5.16
C SER A 3 19.34 77.04 5.58
N LEU A 4 18.16 76.75 5.04
CA LEU A 4 17.47 75.46 5.26
C LEU A 4 18.05 74.35 4.32
N LEU A 5 18.64 73.35 4.88
CA LEU A 5 19.11 72.14 4.20
C LEU A 5 17.90 71.19 4.05
N LYS A 6 17.42 70.88 2.86
CA LYS A 6 16.38 69.94 2.56
C LYS A 6 17.05 68.55 2.35
N ILE A 7 16.79 67.60 3.25
CA ILE A 7 17.20 66.17 3.12
C ILE A 7 16.09 65.47 2.33
N PHE A 8 16.42 64.95 1.14
CA PHE A 8 15.58 64.03 0.37
C PHE A 8 15.88 62.62 0.81
N ALA A 9 14.93 61.97 1.49
CA ALA A 9 15.00 60.54 1.75
C ALA A 9 14.44 59.76 0.55
N ALA A 10 15.31 59.07 -0.18
CA ALA A 10 14.92 58.14 -1.23
C ALA A 10 14.52 56.81 -0.61
N GLY A 11 13.21 56.53 -0.58
CA GLY A 11 12.68 55.22 -0.19
C GLY A 11 12.90 54.20 -1.30
N VAL A 12 13.71 53.19 -1.05
CA VAL A 12 13.86 52.02 -1.94
C VAL A 12 12.72 51.08 -1.65
N LEU A 13 11.74 50.97 -2.54
CA LEU A 13 10.75 49.93 -2.54
C LEU A 13 11.39 48.62 -3.02
N LEU A 14 11.64 47.69 -2.10
CA LEU A 14 11.94 46.28 -2.44
C LEU A 14 10.63 45.63 -2.87
N ALA A 15 10.44 45.41 -4.16
CA ALA A 15 9.40 44.57 -4.69
C ALA A 15 9.78 43.08 -4.39
N ALA A 16 9.13 42.48 -3.42
CA ALA A 16 9.21 41.04 -3.19
C ALA A 16 8.53 40.31 -4.36
N SER A 17 9.31 39.78 -5.29
CA SER A 17 8.82 38.86 -6.32
C SER A 17 8.40 37.56 -5.68
N SER A 18 7.11 37.38 -5.38
CA SER A 18 6.57 36.09 -5.03
C SER A 18 6.57 35.22 -6.30
N THR A 19 7.55 34.34 -6.45
CA THR A 19 7.50 33.30 -7.45
C THR A 19 6.33 32.38 -7.06
N ALA A 20 5.22 32.47 -7.76
CA ALA A 20 4.14 31.49 -7.67
C ALA A 20 4.72 30.15 -8.07
N GLN A 21 4.99 29.29 -7.09
CA GLN A 21 5.39 27.91 -7.32
C GLN A 21 4.22 27.24 -8.05
N THR A 22 4.46 26.76 -9.27
CA THR A 22 3.50 25.92 -9.98
C THR A 22 3.14 24.76 -9.04
N PRO A 23 1.84 24.51 -8.76
CA PRO A 23 1.46 23.42 -7.89
C PRO A 23 2.10 22.12 -8.40
N ALA A 24 2.86 21.42 -7.55
CA ALA A 24 3.44 20.15 -7.92
C ALA A 24 2.30 19.23 -8.41
N HIS A 25 2.45 18.66 -9.60
CA HIS A 25 1.43 17.79 -10.18
C HIS A 25 1.24 16.58 -9.24
N ARG A 26 0.02 16.45 -8.68
CA ARG A 26 -0.29 15.33 -7.79
C ARG A 26 -0.13 14.01 -8.54
N LYS A 27 0.38 13.01 -7.85
CA LYS A 27 0.45 11.65 -8.37
C LYS A 27 -0.96 11.08 -8.60
N GLN A 28 -1.09 10.12 -9.49
CA GLN A 28 -2.38 9.52 -9.84
C GLN A 28 -2.44 8.08 -9.34
N LEU A 29 -3.40 7.78 -8.47
CA LEU A 29 -3.65 6.45 -7.92
C LEU A 29 -4.94 5.89 -8.50
N LEU A 30 -4.88 4.69 -9.09
CA LEU A 30 -6.06 3.90 -9.43
C LEU A 30 -6.37 2.94 -8.29
N ALA A 31 -7.50 3.11 -7.61
CA ALA A 31 -7.94 2.23 -6.53
C ALA A 31 -9.12 1.38 -7.00
N ILE A 32 -8.96 0.05 -6.92
CA ILE A 32 -9.99 -0.90 -7.36
C ILE A 32 -10.54 -1.68 -6.17
N GLY A 33 -11.88 -1.66 -6.05
CA GLY A 33 -12.65 -2.36 -5.03
C GLY A 33 -13.65 -3.34 -5.63
N GLU A 34 -13.18 -4.27 -6.45
CA GLU A 34 -14.01 -5.31 -7.05
C GLU A 34 -13.83 -6.64 -6.32
N GLU A 35 -14.91 -7.23 -5.84
CA GLU A 35 -14.89 -8.53 -5.18
C GLU A 35 -15.87 -9.52 -5.83
N LYS A 36 -15.32 -10.66 -6.19
CA LYS A 36 -16.07 -11.82 -6.71
C LYS A 36 -16.03 -12.93 -5.65
N GLY A 37 -17.14 -13.24 -5.05
CA GLY A 37 -17.24 -14.18 -3.93
C GLY A 37 -17.56 -13.48 -2.62
N TYR A 38 -16.73 -13.64 -1.60
CA TYR A 38 -16.93 -12.93 -0.33
C TYR A 38 -16.73 -11.42 -0.53
N ARG A 39 -17.62 -10.64 0.08
CA ARG A 39 -17.61 -9.17 -0.02
C ARG A 39 -17.29 -8.58 1.35
N HIS A 40 -16.14 -7.90 1.43
CA HIS A 40 -15.72 -7.23 2.66
C HIS A 40 -16.44 -5.89 2.81
N GLU A 41 -17.12 -5.68 3.93
CA GLU A 41 -17.80 -4.41 4.20
C GLU A 41 -16.83 -3.23 4.27
N ALA A 42 -15.59 -3.49 4.67
CA ALA A 42 -14.54 -2.46 4.76
C ALA A 42 -14.09 -1.87 3.41
N VAL A 43 -14.36 -2.51 2.26
CA VAL A 43 -13.86 -2.05 0.94
C VAL A 43 -14.27 -0.61 0.66
N SER A 44 -15.55 -0.27 0.81
CA SER A 44 -16.05 1.07 0.52
C SER A 44 -15.45 2.12 1.46
N HIS A 45 -15.35 1.80 2.74
CA HIS A 45 -14.74 2.69 3.75
C HIS A 45 -13.25 2.90 3.49
N ALA A 46 -12.53 1.83 3.18
CA ALA A 46 -11.12 1.86 2.82
C ALA A 46 -10.84 2.77 1.61
N LEU A 47 -11.58 2.57 0.51
CA LEU A 47 -11.39 3.35 -0.71
C LEU A 47 -11.72 4.82 -0.52
N ALA A 48 -12.81 5.12 0.22
CA ALA A 48 -13.17 6.49 0.57
C ALA A 48 -12.09 7.16 1.45
N THR A 49 -11.54 6.40 2.42
CA THR A 49 -10.44 6.87 3.27
C THR A 49 -9.18 7.16 2.44
N ILE A 50 -8.78 6.27 1.53
CA ILE A 50 -7.61 6.48 0.66
C ILE A 50 -7.80 7.70 -0.26
N GLU A 51 -9.00 7.90 -0.80
CA GLU A 51 -9.31 9.12 -1.58
C GLU A 51 -9.16 10.38 -0.73
N ARG A 52 -9.80 10.39 0.43
CA ARG A 52 -9.75 11.52 1.37
C ARG A 52 -8.31 11.84 1.78
N LEU A 53 -7.50 10.83 2.14
CA LEU A 53 -6.10 11.02 2.54
C LEU A 53 -5.26 11.60 1.41
N GLY A 54 -5.45 11.17 0.17
CA GLY A 54 -4.77 11.75 -1.00
C GLY A 54 -5.08 13.22 -1.18
N ARG A 55 -6.35 13.57 -1.07
CA ARG A 55 -6.84 14.95 -1.19
C ARG A 55 -6.35 15.85 -0.04
N GLU A 56 -6.45 15.37 1.21
CA GLU A 56 -6.04 16.11 2.41
C GLU A 56 -4.53 16.34 2.47
N THR A 57 -3.73 15.36 2.10
CA THR A 57 -2.27 15.48 2.05
C THR A 57 -1.77 16.25 0.82
N GLY A 58 -2.60 16.35 -0.23
CA GLY A 58 -2.22 16.97 -1.50
C GLY A 58 -1.19 16.17 -2.31
N ILE A 59 -0.94 14.90 -1.95
CA ILE A 59 0.13 14.08 -2.53
C ILE A 59 -0.34 13.35 -3.79
N TRP A 60 -1.56 12.79 -3.77
CA TRP A 60 -2.13 12.07 -4.91
C TRP A 60 -3.62 12.37 -5.09
N ASP A 61 -4.10 12.17 -6.32
CA ASP A 61 -5.52 12.11 -6.65
C ASP A 61 -5.90 10.66 -6.88
N THR A 62 -7.04 10.21 -6.33
CA THR A 62 -7.51 8.84 -6.47
C THR A 62 -8.63 8.74 -7.51
N THR A 63 -8.53 7.80 -8.43
CA THR A 63 -9.64 7.34 -9.25
C THR A 63 -10.11 6.00 -8.69
N ILE A 64 -11.33 5.94 -8.15
CA ILE A 64 -11.94 4.70 -7.63
C ILE A 64 -12.70 4.01 -8.76
N ARG A 65 -12.49 2.68 -8.91
CA ARG A 65 -13.20 1.81 -9.84
C ARG A 65 -13.67 0.54 -9.12
N THR A 66 -14.78 0.00 -9.62
CA THR A 66 -15.35 -1.28 -9.17
C THR A 66 -15.34 -2.32 -10.30
N ASP A 67 -14.46 -2.12 -11.25
CA ASP A 67 -14.21 -2.95 -12.44
C ASP A 67 -12.73 -2.89 -12.82
N THR A 68 -12.33 -3.71 -13.78
CA THR A 68 -10.97 -3.83 -14.29
C THR A 68 -10.74 -3.14 -15.64
N GLU A 69 -11.71 -2.41 -16.18
CA GLU A 69 -11.62 -1.82 -17.53
C GLU A 69 -10.41 -0.91 -17.72
N ALA A 70 -10.05 -0.15 -16.67
CA ALA A 70 -8.89 0.74 -16.70
C ALA A 70 -7.53 0.02 -16.68
N LEU A 71 -7.48 -1.29 -16.38
CA LEU A 71 -6.26 -2.09 -16.28
C LEU A 71 -5.72 -2.50 -17.66
N THR A 72 -5.53 -1.54 -18.54
CA THR A 72 -4.96 -1.71 -19.88
C THR A 72 -4.15 -0.49 -20.28
N LYS A 73 -3.18 -0.68 -21.19
CA LYS A 73 -2.43 0.40 -21.85
C LYS A 73 -3.08 0.83 -23.17
N LYS A 74 -4.11 0.10 -23.62
CA LYS A 74 -4.86 0.46 -24.83
C LYS A 74 -5.67 1.73 -24.58
N LYS A 75 -5.81 2.55 -25.62
CA LYS A 75 -6.71 3.71 -25.58
C LYS A 75 -8.16 3.22 -25.41
N LEU A 76 -8.83 3.72 -24.39
CA LEU A 76 -10.22 3.46 -24.12
C LEU A 76 -11.12 4.48 -24.86
N GLU A 77 -12.38 4.10 -25.08
CA GLU A 77 -13.37 5.00 -25.67
C GLU A 77 -13.67 6.19 -24.72
N TYR A 78 -14.27 7.23 -25.29
CA TYR A 78 -14.69 8.44 -24.56
C TYR A 78 -13.57 9.10 -23.74
N ASN A 79 -12.29 8.90 -24.13
CA ASN A 79 -11.11 9.38 -23.40
C ASN A 79 -11.05 8.92 -21.94
N ALA A 80 -11.62 7.74 -21.62
CA ALA A 80 -11.52 7.16 -20.30
C ALA A 80 -10.04 6.91 -19.94
N LYS A 81 -9.72 7.11 -18.65
CA LYS A 81 -8.36 6.86 -18.13
C LYS A 81 -8.02 5.37 -18.23
N ASN A 82 -6.78 5.08 -18.60
CA ASN A 82 -6.17 3.76 -18.60
C ASN A 82 -4.88 3.76 -17.77
N LEU A 83 -4.12 2.66 -17.72
CA LEU A 83 -2.89 2.56 -16.92
C LEU A 83 -1.88 3.67 -17.20
N ASN A 84 -1.80 4.19 -18.42
CA ASN A 84 -0.85 5.28 -18.77
C ASN A 84 -1.14 6.60 -18.03
N ASN A 85 -2.31 6.73 -17.42
CA ASN A 85 -2.72 7.91 -16.66
C ASN A 85 -2.41 7.80 -15.16
N PHE A 86 -1.84 6.68 -14.70
CA PHE A 86 -1.63 6.41 -13.28
C PHE A 86 -0.15 6.19 -12.94
N ASP A 87 0.18 6.44 -11.68
CA ASP A 87 1.51 6.20 -11.11
C ASP A 87 1.54 4.97 -10.22
N ALA A 88 0.40 4.55 -9.69
CA ALA A 88 0.23 3.32 -8.92
C ALA A 88 -1.19 2.78 -9.01
N VAL A 89 -1.33 1.48 -8.71
CA VAL A 89 -2.62 0.80 -8.56
C VAL A 89 -2.74 0.28 -7.14
N LEU A 90 -3.91 0.48 -6.52
CA LEU A 90 -4.27 -0.11 -5.23
C LEU A 90 -5.41 -1.11 -5.44
N PHE A 91 -5.22 -2.33 -4.93
CA PHE A 91 -6.25 -3.38 -4.91
C PHE A 91 -6.75 -3.63 -3.49
N TYR A 92 -8.03 -3.46 -3.29
CA TYR A 92 -8.79 -4.10 -2.24
C TYR A 92 -9.84 -4.97 -2.93
N THR A 93 -9.39 -6.08 -3.49
CA THR A 93 -10.15 -6.91 -4.43
C THR A 93 -10.13 -8.36 -3.97
N GLY A 94 -11.04 -9.17 -4.50
CA GLY A 94 -11.09 -10.59 -4.19
C GLY A 94 -11.69 -11.43 -5.32
N GLY A 95 -11.20 -12.67 -5.47
CA GLY A 95 -11.67 -13.61 -6.46
C GLY A 95 -11.08 -13.41 -7.86
N THR A 96 -11.66 -14.08 -8.85
CA THR A 96 -11.20 -13.97 -10.24
C THR A 96 -11.93 -12.81 -10.91
N LEU A 97 -11.25 -11.68 -11.08
CA LEU A 97 -11.76 -10.52 -11.77
C LEU A 97 -11.73 -10.75 -13.29
N GLU A 98 -12.58 -10.02 -14.02
CA GLU A 98 -12.64 -10.13 -15.48
C GLU A 98 -11.52 -9.31 -16.12
N MET A 99 -10.49 -9.99 -16.61
CA MET A 99 -9.39 -9.39 -17.37
C MET A 99 -9.04 -10.29 -18.55
N ASP A 100 -8.93 -9.70 -19.72
CA ASP A 100 -8.39 -10.40 -20.88
C ASP A 100 -6.86 -10.59 -20.75
N ASP A 101 -6.27 -11.40 -21.64
CA ASP A 101 -4.83 -11.69 -21.60
C ASP A 101 -3.97 -10.45 -21.88
N GLN A 102 -4.51 -9.47 -22.62
CA GLN A 102 -3.80 -8.22 -22.87
C GLN A 102 -3.81 -7.33 -21.63
N GLN A 103 -4.94 -7.23 -20.93
CA GLN A 103 -5.04 -6.50 -19.67
C GLN A 103 -4.09 -7.09 -18.61
N LYS A 104 -3.99 -8.42 -18.52
CA LYS A 104 -3.05 -9.09 -17.62
C LYS A 104 -1.59 -8.73 -17.95
N LYS A 105 -1.22 -8.74 -19.23
CA LYS A 105 0.12 -8.32 -19.69
C LYS A 105 0.37 -6.83 -19.40
N ASP A 106 -0.59 -5.98 -19.71
CA ASP A 106 -0.49 -4.53 -19.49
C ASP A 106 -0.31 -4.22 -18.00
N PHE A 107 -1.09 -4.88 -17.14
CA PHE A 107 -1.02 -4.70 -15.68
C PHE A 107 0.34 -5.13 -15.12
N LEU A 108 0.85 -6.31 -15.48
CA LEU A 108 2.15 -6.74 -14.99
C LEU A 108 3.28 -5.87 -15.52
N SER A 109 3.25 -5.50 -16.81
CA SER A 109 4.29 -4.64 -17.40
C SER A 109 4.24 -3.20 -16.87
N PHE A 110 3.06 -2.69 -16.48
CA PHE A 110 2.92 -1.41 -15.77
C PHE A 110 3.74 -1.37 -14.48
N ILE A 111 3.73 -2.47 -13.72
CA ILE A 111 4.51 -2.55 -12.49
C ILE A 111 5.96 -2.92 -12.81
N HIS A 112 6.18 -4.04 -13.52
CA HIS A 112 7.49 -4.62 -13.71
C HIS A 112 8.43 -3.76 -14.60
N ASP A 113 7.93 -3.32 -15.76
CA ASP A 113 8.75 -2.67 -16.79
C ASP A 113 8.72 -1.15 -16.69
N ASP A 114 7.53 -0.56 -16.45
CA ASP A 114 7.34 0.88 -16.34
C ASP A 114 7.72 1.41 -14.96
N GLY A 115 7.96 0.53 -13.97
CA GLY A 115 8.39 0.91 -12.62
C GLY A 115 7.30 1.57 -11.78
N LYS A 116 6.04 1.32 -12.09
CA LYS A 116 4.90 1.86 -11.36
C LYS A 116 4.61 1.08 -10.07
N GLY A 117 3.82 1.68 -9.17
CA GLY A 117 3.55 1.10 -7.86
C GLY A 117 2.33 0.18 -7.82
N PHE A 118 2.37 -0.75 -6.86
CA PHE A 118 1.23 -1.57 -6.48
C PHE A 118 1.07 -1.61 -4.96
N VAL A 119 -0.17 -1.43 -4.49
CA VAL A 119 -0.55 -1.56 -3.08
C VAL A 119 -1.66 -2.58 -2.97
N GLY A 120 -1.40 -3.70 -2.33
CA GLY A 120 -2.40 -4.71 -2.03
C GLY A 120 -2.93 -4.58 -0.60
N VAL A 121 -4.25 -4.63 -0.45
CA VAL A 121 -4.94 -4.55 0.83
C VAL A 121 -5.69 -5.85 1.06
N HIS A 122 -5.50 -6.45 2.23
CA HIS A 122 -6.26 -7.57 2.77
C HIS A 122 -6.59 -8.64 1.72
N SER A 123 -7.80 -8.67 1.16
CA SER A 123 -8.26 -9.66 0.19
C SER A 123 -7.54 -9.64 -1.16
N ALA A 124 -6.63 -8.69 -1.41
CA ALA A 124 -5.86 -8.68 -2.65
C ALA A 124 -5.07 -9.98 -2.90
N THR A 125 -4.71 -10.73 -1.85
CA THR A 125 -4.09 -12.08 -2.00
C THR A 125 -5.08 -13.19 -2.31
N ILE A 126 -6.41 -12.95 -2.22
CA ILE A 126 -7.46 -13.86 -2.70
C ILE A 126 -7.70 -13.64 -4.21
N THR A 127 -7.24 -12.52 -4.75
CA THR A 127 -7.42 -12.16 -6.15
C THR A 127 -6.56 -13.06 -7.05
N PHE A 128 -7.13 -13.53 -8.17
CA PHE A 128 -6.43 -14.28 -9.21
C PHE A 128 -5.60 -15.48 -8.71
N THR A 129 -6.12 -16.28 -7.80
CA THR A 129 -5.42 -17.42 -7.19
C THR A 129 -4.91 -18.47 -8.18
N GLN A 130 -5.37 -18.44 -9.44
CA GLN A 130 -4.95 -19.31 -10.54
C GLN A 130 -4.00 -18.62 -11.54
N TRP A 131 -3.56 -17.39 -11.25
CA TRP A 131 -2.63 -16.65 -12.11
C TRP A 131 -1.26 -16.53 -11.43
N PRO A 132 -0.29 -17.43 -11.77
CA PRO A 132 0.99 -17.54 -11.05
C PRO A 132 1.79 -16.24 -11.00
N GLU A 133 1.79 -15.46 -12.09
CA GLU A 133 2.57 -14.22 -12.19
C GLU A 133 2.01 -13.13 -11.28
N TYR A 134 0.69 -13.10 -11.06
CA TYR A 134 0.10 -12.22 -10.06
C TYR A 134 0.55 -12.59 -8.64
N GLY A 135 0.58 -13.89 -8.31
CA GLY A 135 1.07 -14.37 -7.02
C GLY A 135 2.54 -14.08 -6.79
N GLU A 136 3.36 -14.15 -7.84
CA GLU A 136 4.76 -13.75 -7.78
C GLU A 136 4.89 -12.24 -7.54
N MET A 137 4.12 -11.43 -8.24
CA MET A 137 4.09 -9.98 -8.10
C MET A 137 3.71 -9.57 -6.68
N ILE A 138 2.56 -10.05 -6.14
CA ILE A 138 2.07 -9.66 -4.82
C ILE A 138 2.83 -10.33 -3.66
N GLY A 139 3.51 -11.47 -3.89
CA GLY A 139 4.34 -12.17 -2.90
C GLY A 139 3.74 -13.45 -2.33
N GLY A 140 2.55 -13.85 -2.73
CA GLY A 140 1.87 -15.08 -2.30
C GLY A 140 0.37 -14.99 -2.44
N TYR A 141 -0.32 -16.03 -1.98
CA TYR A 141 -1.78 -16.10 -2.03
C TYR A 141 -2.36 -16.42 -0.65
N PHE A 142 -3.56 -15.96 -0.43
CA PHE A 142 -4.37 -16.42 0.69
C PHE A 142 -4.39 -17.96 0.74
N ASP A 143 -4.20 -18.49 1.92
CA ASP A 143 -4.37 -19.89 2.21
C ASP A 143 -5.55 -20.10 3.17
N GLU A 144 -5.51 -19.41 4.32
CA GLU A 144 -6.50 -19.54 5.37
C GLU A 144 -6.46 -18.33 6.32
N HIS A 145 -7.51 -18.14 7.11
CA HIS A 145 -7.58 -17.22 8.25
C HIS A 145 -7.89 -17.99 9.56
N PRO A 146 -6.90 -18.72 10.12
CA PRO A 146 -7.15 -19.70 11.17
C PRO A 146 -7.84 -19.15 12.42
N TRP A 147 -7.58 -17.90 12.74
CA TRP A 147 -8.07 -17.23 13.94
C TRP A 147 -9.27 -16.33 13.69
N LYS A 148 -9.77 -16.23 12.44
CA LYS A 148 -10.82 -15.29 12.03
C LYS A 148 -10.45 -13.86 12.42
N THR A 149 -11.43 -13.00 12.73
CA THR A 149 -11.19 -11.70 13.36
C THR A 149 -10.87 -11.89 14.83
N PHE A 150 -9.72 -11.41 15.29
CA PHE A 150 -9.22 -11.61 16.65
C PHE A 150 -8.31 -10.46 17.09
N GLN A 151 -7.91 -10.48 18.37
CA GLN A 151 -6.87 -9.59 18.89
C GLN A 151 -5.50 -10.09 18.41
N ALA A 152 -5.09 -9.65 17.21
CA ALA A 152 -3.88 -10.11 16.54
C ALA A 152 -2.64 -9.53 17.23
N PRO A 153 -1.74 -10.37 17.79
CA PRO A 153 -0.47 -9.91 18.35
C PRO A 153 0.53 -9.66 17.21
N ILE A 154 0.90 -8.40 17.00
CA ILE A 154 1.77 -7.98 15.91
C ILE A 154 3.16 -7.63 16.45
N ILE A 155 4.19 -8.03 15.71
CA ILE A 155 5.58 -7.60 15.87
C ILE A 155 5.96 -6.77 14.64
N VAL A 156 6.48 -5.56 14.87
CA VAL A 156 7.10 -4.72 13.83
C VAL A 156 8.54 -5.19 13.65
N GLU A 157 8.84 -5.83 12.52
CA GLU A 157 10.20 -6.32 12.23
C GLU A 157 11.10 -5.25 11.61
N ASP A 158 10.51 -4.33 10.83
CA ASP A 158 11.26 -3.27 10.19
C ASP A 158 10.71 -1.88 10.53
N PRO A 159 11.12 -1.31 11.66
CA PRO A 159 10.68 0.02 12.07
C PRO A 159 11.21 1.14 11.15
N ASN A 160 12.23 0.84 10.31
CA ASN A 160 12.82 1.83 9.42
C ASN A 160 12.04 1.99 8.11
N PHE A 161 11.16 1.04 7.76
CA PHE A 161 10.29 1.23 6.60
C PHE A 161 9.27 2.36 6.90
N PRO A 162 8.99 3.25 5.93
CA PRO A 162 8.05 4.36 6.11
C PRO A 162 6.70 3.91 6.66
N GLY A 163 6.21 4.60 7.68
CA GLY A 163 4.94 4.27 8.33
C GLY A 163 5.00 3.18 9.40
N MET A 164 6.17 2.53 9.61
CA MET A 164 6.30 1.48 10.63
C MET A 164 6.74 2.03 12.00
N SER A 165 7.60 3.03 12.06
CA SER A 165 8.16 3.58 13.30
C SER A 165 7.13 4.19 14.27
N GLN A 166 5.93 4.50 13.80
CA GLN A 166 4.84 5.00 14.64
C GLN A 166 4.15 3.91 15.47
N TRP A 167 4.39 2.64 15.15
CA TRP A 167 3.88 1.51 15.90
C TRP A 167 4.88 1.10 16.97
N PRO A 168 4.43 0.69 18.17
CA PRO A 168 5.31 -0.01 19.11
C PRO A 168 5.91 -1.26 18.45
N HIS A 169 7.08 -1.69 18.92
CA HIS A 169 7.69 -2.94 18.43
C HIS A 169 6.71 -4.12 18.51
N GLU A 170 5.95 -4.20 19.61
CA GLU A 170 4.86 -5.16 19.79
C GLU A 170 3.57 -4.39 20.07
N PHE A 171 2.49 -4.79 19.43
CA PHE A 171 1.16 -4.24 19.67
C PHE A 171 0.08 -5.27 19.34
N THR A 172 -1.15 -4.96 19.71
CA THR A 172 -2.32 -5.78 19.38
C THR A 172 -3.32 -4.95 18.59
N ILE A 173 -3.91 -5.54 17.58
CA ILE A 173 -4.97 -4.94 16.75
C ILE A 173 -6.07 -5.96 16.50
N THR A 174 -7.33 -5.53 16.57
CA THR A 174 -8.45 -6.38 16.17
C THR A 174 -8.54 -6.36 14.65
N ASP A 175 -8.20 -7.49 14.00
CA ASP A 175 -8.32 -7.63 12.56
C ASP A 175 -8.36 -9.12 12.17
N GLU A 176 -8.60 -9.42 10.89
CA GLU A 176 -8.49 -10.76 10.32
C GLU A 176 -7.15 -10.89 9.62
N ILE A 177 -6.31 -11.82 10.09
CA ILE A 177 -4.98 -12.02 9.55
C ILE A 177 -4.94 -13.31 8.74
N TYR A 178 -4.41 -13.21 7.52
CA TYR A 178 -4.27 -14.33 6.61
C TYR A 178 -2.97 -15.09 6.83
N GLN A 179 -3.08 -16.40 6.78
CA GLN A 179 -1.98 -17.30 6.48
C GLN A 179 -1.79 -17.31 4.96
N ILE A 180 -0.55 -17.15 4.50
CA ILE A 180 -0.24 -16.98 3.08
C ILE A 180 0.55 -18.19 2.57
N LYS A 181 0.05 -18.83 1.51
CA LYS A 181 0.77 -19.86 0.77
C LYS A 181 1.66 -19.28 -0.32
N LYS A 182 2.72 -20.01 -0.69
CA LYS A 182 3.75 -19.59 -1.65
C LYS A 182 4.48 -18.30 -1.27
N PHE A 183 4.38 -17.84 -0.03
CA PHE A 183 5.14 -16.73 0.51
C PHE A 183 6.59 -17.17 0.79
N SER A 184 7.56 -16.27 0.52
CA SER A 184 8.98 -16.49 0.83
C SER A 184 9.65 -15.18 1.27
N ARG A 185 10.37 -15.24 2.40
CA ARG A 185 11.22 -14.15 2.89
C ARG A 185 12.44 -13.89 2.01
N GLU A 186 12.81 -14.82 1.13
CA GLU A 186 13.87 -14.60 0.14
C GLU A 186 13.46 -13.63 -0.98
N ARG A 187 12.16 -13.37 -1.09
CA ARG A 187 11.59 -12.50 -2.12
C ARG A 187 10.89 -11.26 -1.58
N CYS A 188 10.59 -11.25 -0.28
CA CYS A 188 9.83 -10.17 0.36
C CYS A 188 10.54 -9.67 1.61
N ARG A 189 10.58 -8.36 1.79
CA ARG A 189 10.95 -7.71 3.03
C ARG A 189 9.73 -7.69 3.94
N VAL A 190 9.73 -8.50 4.99
CA VAL A 190 8.67 -8.47 6.01
C VAL A 190 8.82 -7.22 6.87
N LEU A 191 7.72 -6.50 7.03
CA LEU A 191 7.62 -5.27 7.84
C LEU A 191 6.94 -5.53 9.16
N MET A 192 5.88 -6.38 9.13
CA MET A 192 5.15 -6.84 10.31
C MET A 192 4.84 -8.33 10.19
N ARG A 193 4.84 -9.02 11.31
CA ARG A 193 4.41 -10.43 11.43
C ARG A 193 3.55 -10.64 12.67
N LEU A 194 2.87 -11.78 12.73
CA LEU A 194 2.25 -12.23 14.00
C LEU A 194 3.33 -12.71 14.98
N ASP A 195 3.08 -12.50 16.26
CA ASP A 195 3.81 -13.16 17.33
C ASP A 195 3.27 -14.60 17.51
N ALA A 196 3.92 -15.56 16.87
CA ALA A 196 3.49 -16.95 16.88
C ALA A 196 3.49 -17.60 18.29
N SER A 197 4.22 -17.02 19.24
CA SER A 197 4.23 -17.51 20.63
C SER A 197 2.91 -17.24 21.37
N LYS A 198 2.11 -16.31 20.88
CA LYS A 198 0.81 -15.89 21.43
C LYS A 198 -0.39 -16.47 20.67
N LEU A 199 -0.16 -17.41 19.74
CA LEU A 199 -1.18 -17.99 18.88
C LEU A 199 -1.51 -19.45 19.25
N ASP A 200 -2.76 -19.85 19.06
CA ASP A 200 -3.12 -21.27 19.04
C ASP A 200 -2.66 -21.89 17.71
N LEU A 201 -1.50 -22.53 17.74
CA LEU A 201 -0.92 -23.23 16.59
C LEU A 201 -1.45 -24.67 16.44
N ASN A 202 -2.26 -25.17 17.38
CA ASN A 202 -2.92 -26.48 17.26
C ASN A 202 -4.24 -26.39 16.48
N ASN A 203 -4.69 -25.19 16.13
CA ASN A 203 -5.86 -25.02 15.28
C ASN A 203 -5.63 -25.74 13.94
N PRO A 204 -6.51 -26.68 13.54
CA PRO A 204 -6.34 -27.50 12.32
C PRO A 204 -6.32 -26.67 11.03
N ARG A 205 -6.73 -25.40 11.07
CA ARG A 205 -6.65 -24.47 9.94
C ARG A 205 -5.26 -23.82 9.82
N VAL A 206 -4.35 -24.05 10.77
CA VAL A 206 -2.95 -23.60 10.68
C VAL A 206 -2.18 -24.62 9.84
N HIS A 207 -1.81 -24.22 8.63
CA HIS A 207 -1.10 -25.09 7.68
C HIS A 207 0.41 -24.81 7.65
N ARG A 208 0.85 -23.62 8.12
CA ARG A 208 2.27 -23.26 8.15
C ARG A 208 2.99 -23.91 9.31
N THR A 209 4.00 -24.72 9.01
CA THR A 209 4.83 -25.44 9.99
C THR A 209 6.04 -24.61 10.44
N ASP A 210 6.42 -23.60 9.67
CA ASP A 210 7.57 -22.73 9.96
C ASP A 210 7.24 -21.61 10.97
N ARG A 211 5.97 -21.48 11.37
CA ARG A 211 5.47 -20.45 12.31
C ARG A 211 5.73 -19.01 11.86
N ASP A 212 5.95 -18.79 10.58
CA ASP A 212 6.21 -17.48 9.99
C ASP A 212 4.96 -16.90 9.33
N PHE A 213 4.24 -16.07 10.04
CA PHE A 213 3.00 -15.44 9.59
C PHE A 213 3.25 -13.97 9.27
N ALA A 214 3.74 -13.70 8.06
CA ALA A 214 3.93 -12.35 7.58
C ALA A 214 2.57 -11.62 7.46
N VAL A 215 2.49 -10.43 8.03
CA VAL A 215 1.29 -9.57 8.04
C VAL A 215 1.39 -8.48 7.01
N THR A 216 2.56 -7.85 6.92
CA THR A 216 2.82 -6.74 5.99
C THR A 216 4.21 -6.93 5.40
N TRP A 217 4.32 -6.72 4.09
CA TRP A 217 5.61 -6.78 3.40
C TRP A 217 5.71 -5.81 2.23
N ALA A 218 6.95 -5.56 1.83
CA ALA A 218 7.28 -4.80 0.64
C ALA A 218 8.35 -5.55 -0.19
N LYS A 219 8.34 -5.33 -1.50
CA LYS A 219 9.32 -5.91 -2.42
C LYS A 219 9.43 -5.08 -3.70
N MET A 220 10.53 -5.28 -4.41
CA MET A 220 10.59 -4.89 -5.81
C MET A 220 10.02 -6.01 -6.70
N TYR A 221 9.32 -5.63 -7.77
CA TYR A 221 8.92 -6.50 -8.84
C TYR A 221 9.36 -5.88 -10.16
N GLY A 222 10.47 -6.37 -10.73
CA GLY A 222 11.18 -5.65 -11.77
C GLY A 222 11.62 -4.26 -11.28
N LYS A 223 11.17 -3.22 -11.96
CA LYS A 223 11.41 -1.82 -11.57
C LYS A 223 10.34 -1.27 -10.60
N GLY A 224 9.22 -1.97 -10.44
CA GLY A 224 8.06 -1.50 -9.68
C GLY A 224 8.14 -1.83 -8.19
N ARG A 225 7.38 -1.10 -7.41
CA ARG A 225 7.31 -1.18 -5.95
C ARG A 225 6.00 -1.81 -5.53
N VAL A 226 6.07 -2.92 -4.81
CA VAL A 226 4.91 -3.69 -4.38
C VAL A 226 4.85 -3.72 -2.86
N TYR A 227 3.78 -3.16 -2.31
CA TYR A 227 3.44 -3.23 -0.89
C TYR A 227 2.18 -4.08 -0.72
N TYR A 228 2.14 -4.87 0.34
CA TYR A 228 0.94 -5.59 0.75
C TYR A 228 0.80 -5.59 2.27
N SER A 229 -0.44 -5.49 2.73
CA SER A 229 -0.80 -5.75 4.12
C SER A 229 -2.07 -6.60 4.20
N THR A 230 -2.05 -7.63 5.04
CA THR A 230 -3.25 -8.42 5.36
C THR A 230 -4.21 -7.66 6.27
N LEU A 231 -3.77 -6.58 6.90
CA LEU A 231 -4.62 -5.71 7.71
C LEU A 231 -5.63 -4.95 6.85
N GLY A 232 -6.82 -4.72 7.39
CA GLY A 232 -7.84 -3.90 6.76
C GLY A 232 -9.23 -4.52 6.66
N HIS A 233 -9.44 -5.75 7.18
CA HIS A 233 -10.76 -6.40 7.23
C HIS A 233 -11.76 -5.62 8.08
N VAL A 234 -11.30 -5.12 9.23
CA VAL A 234 -12.14 -4.39 10.17
C VAL A 234 -12.27 -2.93 9.75
N SER A 235 -13.50 -2.48 9.49
CA SER A 235 -13.78 -1.13 8.98
C SER A 235 -13.27 -0.02 9.91
N GLU A 236 -13.38 -0.21 11.22
CA GLU A 236 -12.96 0.76 12.23
C GLU A 236 -11.45 1.03 12.24
N ASN A 237 -10.64 0.08 11.74
CA ASN A 237 -9.21 0.30 11.61
C ASN A 237 -8.89 1.45 10.65
N TRP A 238 -9.73 1.68 9.64
CA TRP A 238 -9.56 2.76 8.67
C TRP A 238 -9.77 4.16 9.26
N ASP A 239 -10.37 4.25 10.47
CA ASP A 239 -10.51 5.50 11.23
C ASP A 239 -9.33 5.74 12.18
N ASN A 240 -8.46 4.75 12.39
CA ASN A 240 -7.29 4.88 13.26
C ASN A 240 -6.18 5.72 12.58
N PRO A 241 -5.74 6.84 13.17
CA PRO A 241 -4.72 7.70 12.57
C PRO A 241 -3.38 7.00 12.28
N LYS A 242 -2.95 6.05 13.10
CA LYS A 242 -1.73 5.27 12.84
C LYS A 242 -1.91 4.35 11.63
N PHE A 243 -3.08 3.74 11.50
CA PHE A 243 -3.42 2.91 10.36
C PHE A 243 -3.46 3.73 9.06
N GLN A 244 -4.09 4.89 9.09
CA GLN A 244 -4.12 5.84 7.98
C GLN A 244 -2.71 6.28 7.60
N GLN A 245 -1.86 6.63 8.57
CA GLN A 245 -0.48 7.04 8.32
C GLN A 245 0.35 5.91 7.71
N MET A 246 0.15 4.67 8.14
CA MET A 246 0.79 3.50 7.53
C MET A 246 0.49 3.41 6.03
N TYR A 247 -0.77 3.58 5.63
CA TYR A 247 -1.16 3.56 4.22
C TYR A 247 -0.72 4.81 3.45
N ILE A 248 -0.68 5.99 4.08
CA ILE A 248 -0.09 7.19 3.46
C ILE A 248 1.36 6.91 3.07
N GLU A 249 2.17 6.40 3.99
CA GLU A 249 3.59 6.15 3.73
C GLU A 249 3.79 4.98 2.74
N ALA A 250 2.99 3.94 2.81
CA ALA A 250 3.00 2.84 1.85
C ALA A 250 2.69 3.33 0.41
N ILE A 251 1.68 4.18 0.26
CA ILE A 251 1.31 4.76 -1.02
C ILE A 251 2.40 5.73 -1.52
N LYS A 252 2.96 6.57 -0.66
CA LYS A 252 4.10 7.45 -1.03
C LYS A 252 5.29 6.63 -1.54
N TRP A 253 5.61 5.53 -0.88
CA TRP A 253 6.67 4.63 -1.30
C TRP A 253 6.34 3.97 -2.65
N ALA A 254 5.14 3.45 -2.83
CA ALA A 254 4.68 2.86 -4.09
C ALA A 254 4.69 3.89 -5.24
N LEU A 255 4.31 5.14 -4.97
CA LEU A 255 4.36 6.24 -5.93
C LEU A 255 5.79 6.73 -6.25
N GLY A 256 6.82 6.19 -5.62
CA GLY A 256 8.21 6.59 -5.83
C GLY A 256 8.57 7.95 -5.24
N LEU A 257 7.83 8.43 -4.25
CA LEU A 257 8.06 9.74 -3.61
C LEU A 257 9.03 9.66 -2.43
N ILE A 258 9.21 8.50 -1.86
CA ILE A 258 10.16 8.22 -0.78
C ILE A 258 10.83 6.87 -1.05
N ASP A 259 12.06 6.70 -0.57
CA ASP A 259 12.82 5.46 -0.70
C ASP A 259 12.83 4.67 0.61
N ALA A 260 12.97 3.35 0.48
CA ALA A 260 13.17 2.43 1.59
C ALA A 260 13.97 1.21 1.12
N ASP A 261 14.76 0.64 2.01
CA ASP A 261 15.43 -0.64 1.78
C ASP A 261 14.39 -1.78 1.91
N VAL A 262 14.14 -2.43 0.80
CA VAL A 262 13.26 -3.62 0.74
C VAL A 262 14.03 -4.88 0.39
N THR A 263 15.35 -4.87 0.60
CA THR A 263 16.17 -6.08 0.47
C THR A 263 15.60 -7.17 1.39
N PRO A 264 15.27 -8.35 0.86
CA PRO A 264 14.74 -9.45 1.65
C PRO A 264 15.65 -9.81 2.82
N ARG A 265 15.06 -10.16 3.95
CA ARG A 265 15.80 -10.63 5.14
C ARG A 265 15.25 -11.98 5.59
N PRO A 266 16.13 -12.91 6.02
CA PRO A 266 15.67 -14.16 6.64
C PRO A 266 14.86 -13.84 7.90
N ALA A 267 14.06 -14.81 8.36
CA ALA A 267 13.36 -14.68 9.64
C ALA A 267 14.40 -14.48 10.75
N GLN A 268 14.18 -13.49 11.61
CA GLN A 268 14.95 -13.40 12.85
C GLN A 268 14.63 -14.66 13.65
N GLN A 269 15.63 -15.47 13.96
CA GLN A 269 15.44 -16.60 14.85
C GLN A 269 14.86 -16.04 16.17
N GLN A 270 13.68 -16.50 16.55
CA GLN A 270 13.19 -16.28 17.90
C GLN A 270 14.23 -16.93 18.81
N GLU A 271 14.94 -16.12 19.61
CA GLU A 271 15.72 -16.67 20.70
C GLU A 271 14.74 -17.51 21.53
N SER A 272 14.89 -18.81 21.46
CA SER A 272 14.20 -19.74 22.33
C SER A 272 14.64 -19.37 23.74
N GLY A 273 13.82 -18.58 24.44
CA GLY A 273 14.05 -18.25 25.84
C GLY A 273 14.28 -19.56 26.59
N ARG A 274 15.47 -19.69 27.14
CA ARG A 274 15.83 -20.73 28.10
C ARG A 274 15.11 -20.49 29.41
#